data_fe48fe969a4169fa54191c2006f89c54
#
_entry.id   fe48fe969a4169fa54191c2006f89c54
#
_cell.length_a   1.000
_cell.length_b   1.000
_cell.length_c   1.000
_cell.angle_alpha   90.00
_cell.angle_beta   90.00
_cell.angle_gamma   90.00
#
_symmetry.space_group_name_H-M   'P 1'
#
loop_
_entity.id
_entity.type
_entity.pdbx_description
1 polymer ?
#
loop_
_entity_poly.entity_id
_entity_poly.type
_entity_poly.pdbx_seq_one_letter_code
_entity_poly.pdbx_strand_id
1 'polypeptide(L)'
;MTVLSIDGGTTNTRLVLVRDGEILAAEKCGLGARNAVLDASLSYADILTEKLRAFLATTQIMPQLAVASGMICSEAGLAVTPYIQPPASADKLAEHAVKYTLPKLPELPLWLVS
;
A
#
# COMPACT_ATOMS: atom_id res chain seq x y z
N MET A 1 -17.87 -1.02 4.48
CA MET A 1 -16.60 -1.71 4.24
C MET A 1 -15.43 -0.80 4.60
N THR A 2 -14.49 -1.30 5.35
CA THR A 2 -13.31 -0.54 5.77
C THR A 2 -12.12 -0.93 4.91
N VAL A 3 -11.49 0.06 4.28
CA VAL A 3 -10.39 -0.13 3.34
C VAL A 3 -9.21 0.73 3.76
N LEU A 4 -8.00 0.17 3.70
CA LEU A 4 -6.77 0.93 3.88
C LEU A 4 -6.21 1.29 2.51
N SER A 5 -6.04 2.59 2.26
CA SER A 5 -5.42 3.09 1.04
C SER A 5 -3.95 3.39 1.33
N ILE A 6 -3.07 2.85 0.51
CA ILE A 6 -1.62 3.04 0.63
C ILE A 6 -1.11 3.70 -0.64
N ASP A 7 -0.61 4.92 -0.52
CA ASP A 7 -0.03 5.64 -1.65
C ASP A 7 1.49 5.72 -1.44
N GLY A 8 2.23 4.95 -2.20
CA GLY A 8 3.68 4.87 -2.08
C GLY A 8 4.38 5.82 -3.04
N GLY A 9 5.00 6.87 -2.50
CA GLY A 9 5.82 7.79 -3.26
C GLY A 9 7.29 7.42 -3.22
N THR A 10 8.13 8.27 -3.81
CA THR A 10 9.58 8.07 -3.84
C THR A 10 10.20 8.23 -2.46
N THR A 11 9.72 9.19 -1.68
CA THR A 11 10.27 9.54 -0.37
C THR A 11 9.29 9.34 0.78
N ASN A 12 7.99 9.25 0.49
CA ASN A 12 6.96 9.15 1.52
C ASN A 12 5.90 8.12 1.12
N THR A 13 5.28 7.52 2.13
CA THR A 13 4.12 6.66 1.95
C THR A 13 2.97 7.25 2.77
N ARG A 14 1.80 7.38 2.16
CA ARG A 14 0.61 7.89 2.81
C ARG A 14 -0.36 6.75 3.07
N LEU A 15 -0.85 6.67 4.32
CA LEU A 15 -1.82 5.68 4.76
C LEU A 15 -3.13 6.39 5.08
N VAL A 16 -4.23 5.92 4.50
CA VAL A 16 -5.57 6.49 4.75
C VAL A 16 -6.54 5.35 5.01
N LEU A 17 -7.17 5.38 6.17
CA LEU A 17 -8.19 4.39 6.54
C LEU A 17 -9.57 4.97 6.25
N VAL A 18 -10.34 4.29 5.41
CA VAL A 18 -11.63 4.77 4.90
C VAL A 18 -12.72 3.75 5.20
N ARG A 19 -13.85 4.22 5.69
CA ARG A 19 -15.05 3.40 5.89
C ARG A 19 -16.27 4.10 5.25
N ASP A 20 -16.86 3.42 4.26
CA ASP A 20 -18.08 3.91 3.59
C ASP A 20 -17.93 5.36 3.09
N GLY A 21 -16.77 5.67 2.50
CA GLY A 21 -16.47 7.00 1.96
C GLY A 21 -15.98 8.02 2.97
N GLU A 22 -15.90 7.66 4.25
CA GLU A 22 -15.44 8.56 5.31
C GLU A 22 -14.03 8.23 5.73
N ILE A 23 -13.16 9.23 5.84
CA ILE A 23 -11.78 9.07 6.31
C ILE A 23 -11.79 8.95 7.84
N LEU A 24 -11.38 7.79 8.34
CA LEU A 24 -11.28 7.54 9.78
C LEU A 24 -9.94 7.97 10.37
N ALA A 25 -8.87 7.81 9.59
CA ALA A 25 -7.52 8.16 10.02
C ALA A 25 -6.62 8.32 8.80
N ALA A 26 -5.59 9.13 8.92
CA ALA A 26 -4.59 9.32 7.87
C ALA A 26 -3.23 9.56 8.50
N GLU A 27 -2.18 9.00 7.89
CA GLU A 27 -0.81 9.19 8.34
C GLU A 27 0.14 9.23 7.15
N LYS A 28 1.16 10.08 7.24
CA LYS A 28 2.23 10.15 6.27
C LYS A 28 3.51 9.62 6.90
N CYS A 29 4.08 8.58 6.30
CA CYS A 29 5.33 7.99 6.76
C CYS A 29 6.50 8.46 5.91
N GLY A 30 7.66 8.69 6.53
CA GLY A 30 8.87 9.04 5.81
C GLY A 30 9.49 7.89 5.03
N LEU A 31 8.76 6.80 4.84
CA LEU A 31 9.17 5.65 4.06
C LEU A 31 8.72 5.81 2.62
N GLY A 32 9.65 5.76 1.68
CA GLY A 32 9.35 5.73 0.26
C GLY A 32 10.12 4.62 -0.43
N ALA A 33 9.80 4.35 -1.70
CA ALA A 33 10.47 3.32 -2.48
C ALA A 33 11.99 3.56 -2.56
N ARG A 34 12.43 4.80 -2.51
CA ARG A 34 13.85 5.17 -2.52
C ARG A 34 14.62 4.57 -1.34
N ASN A 35 13.96 4.44 -0.18
CA ASN A 35 14.62 3.87 1.02
C ASN A 35 15.04 2.43 0.80
N ALA A 36 14.23 1.64 0.12
CA ALA A 36 14.55 0.25 -0.18
C ALA A 36 15.74 0.12 -1.15
N VAL A 37 15.91 1.09 -2.06
CA VAL A 37 17.04 1.10 -2.99
C VAL A 37 18.34 1.50 -2.29
N LEU A 38 18.27 2.45 -1.35
CA LEU A 38 19.45 2.98 -0.66
C LEU A 38 19.96 2.06 0.44
N ASP A 39 19.10 1.26 1.04
CA ASP A 39 19.46 0.35 2.11
C ASP A 39 19.11 -1.09 1.73
N ALA A 40 20.09 -1.79 1.16
CA ALA A 40 19.92 -3.16 0.70
C ALA A 40 19.73 -4.17 1.84
N SER A 41 20.03 -3.80 3.09
CA SER A 41 19.86 -4.69 4.25
C SER A 41 18.41 -4.73 4.72
N LEU A 42 17.56 -3.78 4.30
CA LEU A 42 16.18 -3.66 4.73
C LEU A 42 15.23 -3.97 3.58
N SER A 43 14.30 -4.91 3.81
CA SER A 43 13.23 -5.18 2.86
C SER A 43 12.16 -4.09 2.95
N TYR A 44 11.76 -3.53 1.80
CA TYR A 44 10.65 -2.57 1.75
C TYR A 44 9.38 -3.17 2.36
N ALA A 45 9.11 -4.45 2.05
CA ALA A 45 7.93 -5.14 2.57
C ALA A 45 7.95 -5.23 4.10
N ASP A 46 9.11 -5.50 4.70
CA ASP A 46 9.23 -5.59 6.15
C ASP A 46 9.05 -4.24 6.82
N ILE A 47 9.66 -3.19 6.26
CA ILE A 47 9.51 -1.83 6.80
C ILE A 47 8.07 -1.36 6.67
N LEU A 48 7.46 -1.59 5.53
CA LEU A 48 6.05 -1.23 5.30
C LEU A 48 5.14 -1.96 6.28
N THR A 49 5.37 -3.27 6.49
CA THR A 49 4.59 -4.06 7.44
C THR A 49 4.66 -3.47 8.85
N GLU A 50 5.84 -3.06 9.28
CA GLU A 50 6.04 -2.42 10.59
C GLU A 50 5.21 -1.13 10.71
N LYS A 51 5.26 -0.29 9.66
CA LYS A 51 4.49 0.96 9.63
C LYS A 51 2.99 0.70 9.64
N LEU A 52 2.53 -0.30 8.90
CA LEU A 52 1.11 -0.68 8.87
C LEU A 52 0.65 -1.17 10.24
N ARG A 53 1.42 -2.03 10.89
CA ARG A 53 1.07 -2.52 12.22
C ARG A 53 0.97 -1.40 13.23
N ALA A 54 1.90 -0.44 13.20
CA ALA A 54 1.88 0.71 14.10
C ALA A 54 0.65 1.59 13.84
N PHE A 55 0.33 1.85 12.58
CA PHE A 55 -0.84 2.65 12.21
C PHE A 55 -2.15 1.97 12.64
N LEU A 56 -2.29 0.68 12.36
CA LEU A 56 -3.49 -0.07 12.72
C LEU A 56 -3.63 -0.23 14.24
N ALA A 57 -2.53 -0.34 14.96
CA ALA A 57 -2.56 -0.36 16.42
C ALA A 57 -3.07 0.96 17.00
N THR A 58 -2.70 2.08 16.36
CA THR A 58 -3.16 3.41 16.78
C THR A 58 -4.66 3.58 16.53
N THR A 59 -5.15 3.12 15.38
CA THR A 59 -6.57 3.24 15.02
C THR A 59 -7.44 2.21 15.73
N GLN A 60 -6.86 1.07 16.09
CA GLN A 60 -7.57 -0.10 16.66
C GLN A 60 -8.68 -0.63 15.73
N ILE A 61 -8.51 -0.42 14.42
CA ILE A 61 -9.45 -0.88 13.39
C ILE A 61 -8.67 -1.72 12.39
N MET A 62 -9.13 -2.95 12.13
CA MET A 62 -8.55 -3.80 11.10
C MET A 62 -9.39 -3.66 9.81
N PRO A 63 -8.82 -3.13 8.72
CA PRO A 63 -9.55 -3.03 7.46
C PRO A 63 -9.75 -4.42 6.84
N GLN A 64 -10.78 -4.53 6.00
CA GLN A 64 -11.08 -5.78 5.30
C GLN A 64 -10.09 -6.05 4.17
N LEU A 65 -9.54 -4.98 3.58
CA LEU A 65 -8.50 -5.09 2.57
C LEU A 65 -7.70 -3.79 2.50
N ALA A 66 -6.55 -3.86 1.84
CA ALA A 66 -5.73 -2.71 1.53
C ALA A 66 -5.53 -2.59 0.03
N VAL A 67 -5.48 -1.36 -0.46
CA VAL A 67 -5.18 -1.06 -1.86
C VAL A 67 -3.94 -0.17 -1.89
N ALA A 68 -2.93 -0.58 -2.61
CA ALA A 68 -1.67 0.14 -2.73
C ALA A 68 -1.42 0.59 -4.16
N SER A 69 -0.91 1.80 -4.32
CA SER A 69 -0.63 2.39 -5.62
C SER A 69 0.66 3.22 -5.56
N GLY A 70 1.07 3.77 -6.70
CA GLY A 70 2.26 4.59 -6.82
C GLY A 70 3.54 3.79 -6.97
N MET A 71 4.65 4.30 -6.46
CA MET A 71 5.97 3.67 -6.57
C MET A 71 6.07 2.32 -5.85
N ILE A 72 5.11 2.02 -4.98
CA ILE A 72 5.02 0.72 -4.31
C ILE A 72 4.80 -0.42 -5.31
N CYS A 73 4.25 -0.11 -6.49
CA CYS A 73 3.99 -1.05 -7.57
C CYS A 73 5.12 -1.12 -8.60
N SER A 74 6.32 -0.67 -8.23
CA SER A 74 7.52 -0.71 -9.07
C SER A 74 8.55 -1.68 -8.51
N GLU A 75 9.67 -1.86 -9.23
CA GLU A 75 10.78 -2.70 -8.76
C GLU A 75 11.37 -2.21 -7.44
N ALA A 76 11.30 -0.91 -7.16
CA ALA A 76 11.79 -0.34 -5.92
C ALA A 76 10.84 -0.57 -4.75
N GLY A 77 9.60 -0.97 -5.00
CA GLY A 77 8.58 -1.23 -3.99
C GLY A 77 8.36 -2.71 -3.72
N LEU A 78 7.09 -3.14 -3.72
CA LEU A 78 6.70 -4.53 -3.42
C LEU A 78 6.78 -5.45 -4.63
N ALA A 79 6.24 -4.99 -5.77
CA ALA A 79 6.19 -5.78 -7.00
C ALA A 79 5.89 -4.89 -8.18
N VAL A 80 6.26 -5.35 -9.38
CA VAL A 80 5.90 -4.69 -10.62
C VAL A 80 4.49 -5.12 -11.01
N THR A 81 3.63 -4.15 -11.34
CA THR A 81 2.28 -4.41 -11.82
C THR A 81 2.17 -3.99 -13.29
N PRO A 82 1.18 -4.55 -14.04
CA PRO A 82 0.97 -4.13 -15.42
C PRO A 82 0.65 -2.64 -15.52
N TYR A 83 1.27 -1.96 -16.48
CA TYR A 83 0.99 -0.56 -16.74
C TYR A 83 -0.31 -0.42 -17.54
N ILE A 84 -1.16 0.51 -17.12
CA ILE A 84 -2.43 0.81 -17.76
C ILE A 84 -2.36 2.23 -18.28
N GLN A 85 -2.53 2.41 -19.61
CA GLN A 85 -2.53 3.75 -20.20
C GLN A 85 -3.79 4.52 -19.83
N PRO A 86 -3.66 5.80 -19.42
CA PRO A 86 -4.84 6.64 -19.24
C PRO A 86 -5.51 6.98 -20.59
N PRO A 87 -6.84 7.25 -20.60
CA PRO A 87 -7.74 7.14 -19.47
C PRO A 87 -8.05 5.68 -19.13
N ALA A 88 -8.07 5.37 -17.84
CA ALA A 88 -8.41 4.04 -17.36
C ALA A 88 -9.69 4.11 -16.54
N SER A 89 -10.62 3.19 -16.80
CA SER A 89 -11.83 3.06 -15.99
C SER A 89 -11.55 2.29 -14.71
N ALA A 90 -12.44 2.41 -13.73
CA ALA A 90 -12.34 1.63 -12.49
C ALA A 90 -12.32 0.12 -12.77
N ASP A 91 -13.08 -0.33 -13.77
CA ASP A 91 -13.12 -1.74 -14.17
C ASP A 91 -11.77 -2.21 -14.69
N LYS A 92 -11.08 -1.40 -15.51
CA LYS A 92 -9.75 -1.72 -16.01
C LYS A 92 -8.73 -1.80 -14.88
N LEU A 93 -8.79 -0.88 -13.93
CA LEU A 93 -7.90 -0.91 -12.77
C LEU A 93 -8.11 -2.16 -11.93
N ALA A 94 -9.38 -2.54 -11.71
CA ALA A 94 -9.72 -3.75 -10.97
C ALA A 94 -9.23 -5.03 -11.66
N GLU A 95 -9.35 -5.08 -13.00
CA GLU A 95 -8.88 -6.23 -13.79
C GLU A 95 -7.37 -6.44 -13.70
N HIS A 96 -6.60 -5.37 -13.51
CA HIS A 96 -5.15 -5.42 -13.49
C HIS A 96 -4.57 -5.34 -12.07
N ALA A 97 -5.43 -5.36 -11.05
CA ALA A 97 -4.97 -5.39 -9.66
C ALA A 97 -4.30 -6.73 -9.36
N VAL A 98 -3.17 -6.68 -8.67
CA VAL A 98 -2.40 -7.87 -8.31
C VAL A 98 -2.47 -8.07 -6.81
N LYS A 99 -2.91 -9.25 -6.38
CA LYS A 99 -2.96 -9.58 -4.96
C LYS A 99 -1.55 -9.89 -4.46
N TYR A 100 -1.18 -9.26 -3.35
CA TYR A 100 0.11 -9.47 -2.71
C TYR A 100 -0.12 -9.75 -1.22
N THR A 101 0.60 -10.73 -0.68
CA THR A 101 0.52 -11.06 0.74
C THR A 101 1.81 -10.65 1.42
N LEU A 102 1.71 -9.76 2.40
CA LEU A 102 2.86 -9.42 3.24
C LEU A 102 3.16 -10.60 4.17
N PRO A 103 4.37 -11.16 4.14
CA PRO A 103 4.67 -12.37 4.93
C PRO A 103 4.43 -12.20 6.42
N LYS A 104 4.66 -11.00 6.95
CA LYS A 104 4.49 -10.71 8.38
C LYS A 104 3.16 -10.06 8.73
N LEU A 105 2.25 -9.94 7.76
CA LEU A 105 0.90 -9.42 7.94
C LEU A 105 -0.07 -10.15 7.00
N PRO A 106 -0.13 -11.49 7.06
CA PRO A 106 -0.91 -12.27 6.11
C PRO A 106 -2.42 -12.11 6.25
N GLU A 107 -2.88 -11.62 7.40
CA GLU A 107 -4.30 -11.39 7.68
C GLU A 107 -4.88 -10.20 6.94
N LEU A 108 -4.04 -9.34 6.34
CA LEU A 108 -4.49 -8.19 5.56
C LEU A 108 -4.34 -8.47 4.07
N PRO A 109 -5.46 -8.69 3.33
CA PRO A 109 -5.38 -8.81 1.87
C PRO A 109 -4.93 -7.48 1.28
N LEU A 110 -3.88 -7.51 0.45
CA LEU A 110 -3.31 -6.32 -0.17
C LEU A 110 -3.41 -6.44 -1.68
N TRP A 111 -3.95 -5.40 -2.32
CA TRP A 111 -4.07 -5.32 -3.77
C TRP A 111 -3.21 -4.18 -4.30
N LEU A 112 -2.34 -4.51 -5.26
CA LEU A 112 -1.49 -3.53 -5.93
C LEU A 112 -2.18 -3.04 -7.19
N VAL A 113 -2.31 -1.74 -7.34
CA VAL A 113 -2.96 -1.10 -8.49
C VAL A 113 -2.01 -0.06 -9.08
N SER A 114 -1.75 -0.18 -10.38
CA SER A 114 -0.88 0.79 -11.08
C SER A 114 -1.62 2.06 -11.42
#